data_554fd1c5e93ded17cdcecc4b3cc4c526
#
_entry.id   554fd1c5e93ded17cdcecc4b3cc4c526
#
_cell.length_a   1.000
_cell.length_b   1.000
_cell.length_c   1.000
_cell.angle_alpha   90.00
_cell.angle_beta   90.00
_cell.angle_gamma   90.00
#
_symmetry.space_group_name_H-M   'P 1'
#
loop_
_entity.id
_entity.type
_entity.pdbx_description
1 polymer ?
#
loop_
_entity_poly.entity_id
_entity_poly.type
_entity_poly.pdbx_seq_one_letter_code
_entity_poly.pdbx_strand_id
1 'polypeptide(L)'
;FAGAGSGKTRSLIKTLTFLDETLGDWLLTNRKQIAVITYTNAACDEISRRLHYKSIFSVSTIHSFLWELIKNYQSDIKAWVINSINLEIAELEEKQRKSKAGKTSEKRAEDIRKKQERLAKINTVRRFTYNPNGDNVGYDSLNHSEVVKMGSKFICAEDTMQNILISQYPILLIDESQDTKKELVDAIFTVCERHKGKFIVGMFGDTMQRIYQDGKENLSQCIPDDWVKPQKIMNHRSASRIVTL
;
A
#
# COMPACT_ATOMS: atom_id res chain seq x y z
N PHE A 1 -3.95 9.75 -15.68
CA PHE A 1 -4.08 10.78 -14.62
C PHE A 1 -5.26 11.68 -14.91
N ALA A 2 -5.93 12.17 -13.89
CA ALA A 2 -7.18 12.88 -14.04
C ALA A 2 -7.38 13.88 -12.90
N GLY A 3 -7.67 15.14 -13.22
CA GLY A 3 -7.90 16.21 -12.26
C GLY A 3 -9.08 15.98 -11.33
N ALA A 4 -9.26 16.87 -10.34
CA ALA A 4 -10.39 16.83 -9.40
C ALA A 4 -11.72 16.79 -10.14
N GLY A 5 -12.61 15.88 -9.72
CA GLY A 5 -13.95 15.77 -10.32
C GLY A 5 -14.02 15.22 -11.76
N SER A 6 -12.90 14.74 -12.32
CA SER A 6 -12.83 14.19 -13.68
C SER A 6 -13.46 12.80 -13.83
N GLY A 7 -14.02 12.23 -12.77
CA GLY A 7 -14.67 10.92 -12.78
C GLY A 7 -13.67 9.74 -12.71
N LYS A 8 -12.59 9.85 -11.94
CA LYS A 8 -11.61 8.77 -11.68
C LYS A 8 -12.29 7.48 -11.26
N THR A 9 -13.06 7.52 -10.17
CA THR A 9 -13.79 6.35 -9.64
C THR A 9 -14.76 5.75 -10.67
N ARG A 10 -15.44 6.59 -11.48
CA ARG A 10 -16.27 6.10 -12.58
C ARG A 10 -15.47 5.35 -13.63
N SER A 11 -14.24 5.81 -13.93
CA SER A 11 -13.36 5.10 -14.87
C SER A 11 -12.85 3.80 -14.29
N LEU A 12 -12.46 3.79 -13.00
CA LEU A 12 -12.08 2.56 -12.29
C LEU A 12 -13.21 1.54 -12.38
N ILE A 13 -14.45 1.92 -12.03
CA ILE A 13 -15.61 1.02 -12.12
C ILE A 13 -15.84 0.52 -13.55
N LYS A 14 -15.76 1.39 -14.56
CA LYS A 14 -15.90 0.95 -15.96
C LYS A 14 -14.82 -0.07 -16.37
N THR A 15 -13.58 0.16 -15.95
CA THR A 15 -12.47 -0.77 -16.19
C THR A 15 -12.74 -2.11 -15.50
N LEU A 16 -13.20 -2.10 -14.25
CA LEU A 16 -13.52 -3.31 -13.50
C LEU A 16 -14.70 -4.08 -14.12
N THR A 17 -15.74 -3.37 -14.57
CA THR A 17 -16.87 -4.00 -15.29
C THR A 17 -16.41 -4.65 -16.59
N PHE A 18 -15.56 -3.98 -17.36
CA PHE A 18 -15.00 -4.55 -18.59
C PHE A 18 -14.12 -5.78 -18.31
N LEU A 19 -13.31 -5.75 -17.24
CA LEU A 19 -12.49 -6.89 -16.84
C LEU A 19 -13.34 -8.08 -16.36
N ASP A 20 -14.44 -7.81 -15.69
CA ASP A 20 -15.42 -8.82 -15.30
C ASP A 20 -16.05 -9.51 -16.53
N GLU A 21 -16.53 -8.72 -17.49
CA GLU A 21 -17.13 -9.24 -18.73
C GLU A 21 -16.14 -10.04 -19.57
N THR A 22 -14.85 -9.69 -19.56
CA THR A 22 -13.85 -10.31 -20.43
C THR A 22 -13.05 -11.44 -19.76
N LEU A 23 -12.81 -11.36 -18.47
CA LEU A 23 -11.94 -12.28 -17.73
C LEU A 23 -12.60 -12.94 -16.51
N GLY A 24 -13.85 -12.57 -16.19
CA GLY A 24 -14.55 -13.01 -14.98
C GLY A 24 -14.59 -14.52 -14.83
N ASP A 25 -15.01 -15.23 -15.87
CA ASP A 25 -15.11 -16.70 -15.86
C ASP A 25 -13.71 -17.36 -15.69
N TRP A 26 -12.70 -16.82 -16.37
CA TRP A 26 -11.34 -17.32 -16.24
C TRP A 26 -10.79 -17.10 -14.82
N LEU A 27 -11.03 -15.93 -14.22
CA LEU A 27 -10.62 -15.61 -12.87
C LEU A 27 -11.28 -16.56 -11.86
N LEU A 28 -12.59 -16.75 -11.95
CA LEU A 28 -13.34 -17.65 -11.08
C LEU A 28 -12.86 -19.12 -11.20
N THR A 29 -12.70 -19.60 -12.43
CA THR A 29 -12.25 -20.96 -12.70
C THR A 29 -10.84 -21.22 -12.13
N ASN A 30 -9.96 -20.22 -12.18
CA ASN A 30 -8.60 -20.32 -11.66
C ASN A 30 -8.46 -19.84 -10.20
N ARG A 31 -9.56 -19.52 -9.51
CA ARG A 31 -9.56 -19.01 -8.13
C ARG A 31 -8.67 -17.77 -7.95
N LYS A 32 -8.70 -16.89 -8.93
CA LYS A 32 -7.96 -15.64 -8.95
C LYS A 32 -8.92 -14.46 -8.78
N GLN A 33 -8.38 -13.35 -8.31
CA GLN A 33 -9.14 -12.12 -8.10
C GLN A 33 -8.41 -10.92 -8.72
N ILE A 34 -9.17 -9.86 -8.99
CA ILE A 34 -8.62 -8.53 -9.27
C ILE A 34 -8.51 -7.81 -7.94
N ALA A 35 -7.30 -7.43 -7.55
CA ALA A 35 -7.10 -6.59 -6.38
C ALA A 35 -7.37 -5.14 -6.72
N VAL A 36 -8.14 -4.46 -5.87
CA VAL A 36 -8.37 -3.02 -5.93
C VAL A 36 -7.94 -2.40 -4.62
N ILE A 37 -6.90 -1.58 -4.67
CA ILE A 37 -6.38 -0.90 -3.50
C ILE A 37 -6.84 0.55 -3.52
N THR A 38 -7.38 1.01 -2.39
CA THR A 38 -7.72 2.41 -2.19
C THR A 38 -7.23 2.90 -0.83
N TYR A 39 -7.43 4.20 -0.55
CA TYR A 39 -6.88 4.81 0.64
C TYR A 39 -7.77 4.67 1.89
N THR A 40 -9.10 4.66 1.72
CA THR A 40 -10.06 4.69 2.83
C THR A 40 -11.07 3.55 2.79
N ASN A 41 -11.57 3.15 3.97
CA ASN A 41 -12.65 2.16 4.06
C ASN A 41 -13.92 2.64 3.34
N ALA A 42 -14.25 3.93 3.43
CA ALA A 42 -15.40 4.51 2.73
C ALA A 42 -15.29 4.34 1.19
N ALA A 43 -14.07 4.49 0.64
CA ALA A 43 -13.85 4.23 -0.79
C ALA A 43 -13.94 2.71 -1.11
N CYS A 44 -13.44 1.83 -0.22
CA CYS A 44 -13.63 0.39 -0.37
C CYS A 44 -15.12 0.01 -0.45
N ASP A 45 -15.92 0.53 0.47
CA ASP A 45 -17.35 0.26 0.54
C ASP A 45 -18.09 0.78 -0.70
N GLU A 46 -17.76 1.98 -1.16
CA GLU A 46 -18.33 2.59 -2.35
C GLU A 46 -18.00 1.78 -3.61
N ILE A 47 -16.74 1.37 -3.79
CA ILE A 47 -16.32 0.55 -4.92
C ILE A 47 -16.99 -0.82 -4.86
N SER A 48 -16.97 -1.50 -3.71
CA SER A 48 -17.58 -2.82 -3.52
C SER A 48 -19.07 -2.80 -3.81
N ARG A 49 -19.78 -1.78 -3.33
CA ARG A 49 -21.21 -1.58 -3.59
C ARG A 49 -21.50 -1.41 -5.08
N ARG A 50 -20.71 -0.62 -5.80
CA ARG A 50 -20.86 -0.41 -7.25
C ARG A 50 -20.55 -1.64 -8.07
N LEU A 51 -19.73 -2.55 -7.54
CA LEU A 51 -19.38 -3.83 -8.14
C LEU A 51 -20.30 -4.97 -7.66
N HIS A 52 -21.37 -4.65 -6.94
CA HIS A 52 -22.35 -5.61 -6.42
C HIS A 52 -21.70 -6.71 -5.58
N TYR A 53 -20.60 -6.40 -4.86
CA TYR A 53 -19.86 -7.34 -3.98
C TYR A 53 -19.44 -8.65 -4.67
N LYS A 54 -19.16 -8.61 -5.98
CA LYS A 54 -18.72 -9.80 -6.71
C LYS A 54 -17.40 -10.33 -6.18
N SER A 55 -17.33 -11.65 -6.00
CA SER A 55 -16.18 -12.33 -5.37
C SER A 55 -14.88 -12.30 -6.18
N ILE A 56 -14.94 -11.97 -7.46
CA ILE A 56 -13.76 -11.77 -8.30
C ILE A 56 -12.97 -10.51 -7.97
N PHE A 57 -13.54 -9.59 -7.19
CA PHE A 57 -12.90 -8.35 -6.77
C PHE A 57 -12.50 -8.41 -5.31
N SER A 58 -11.23 -8.21 -5.02
CA SER A 58 -10.70 -8.01 -3.68
C SER A 58 -10.46 -6.52 -3.46
N VAL A 59 -11.42 -5.82 -2.88
CA VAL A 59 -11.35 -4.37 -2.64
C VAL A 59 -10.93 -4.14 -1.19
N SER A 60 -9.82 -3.44 -0.99
CA SER A 60 -9.29 -3.21 0.35
C SER A 60 -8.43 -1.95 0.44
N THR A 61 -8.15 -1.51 1.67
CA THR A 61 -7.14 -0.47 1.89
C THR A 61 -5.73 -1.03 1.67
N ILE A 62 -4.76 -0.14 1.42
CA ILE A 62 -3.33 -0.50 1.30
C ILE A 62 -2.88 -1.38 2.46
N HIS A 63 -3.24 -0.99 3.68
CA HIS A 63 -2.82 -1.67 4.89
C HIS A 63 -3.44 -3.06 5.02
N SER A 64 -4.74 -3.17 4.75
CA SER A 64 -5.46 -4.46 4.76
C SER A 64 -4.93 -5.41 3.71
N PHE A 65 -4.69 -4.91 2.48
CA PHE A 65 -4.12 -5.71 1.40
C PHE A 65 -2.76 -6.31 1.76
N LEU A 66 -1.84 -5.45 2.23
CA LEU A 66 -0.51 -5.92 2.59
C LEU A 66 -0.54 -6.87 3.76
N TRP A 67 -1.37 -6.60 4.78
CA TRP A 67 -1.51 -7.51 5.91
C TRP A 67 -2.04 -8.88 5.48
N GLU A 68 -3.10 -8.95 4.68
CA GLU A 68 -3.63 -10.21 4.17
C GLU A 68 -2.56 -11.02 3.42
N LEU A 69 -1.71 -10.36 2.67
CA LEU A 69 -0.63 -10.99 1.91
C LEU A 69 0.46 -11.58 2.82
N ILE A 70 0.82 -10.88 3.91
CA ILE A 70 1.98 -11.26 4.75
C ILE A 70 1.62 -11.98 6.05
N LYS A 71 0.39 -11.89 6.55
CA LYS A 71 0.00 -12.35 7.91
C LYS A 71 0.34 -13.80 8.24
N ASN A 72 0.50 -14.66 7.24
CA ASN A 72 0.83 -16.06 7.44
C ASN A 72 2.34 -16.33 7.58
N TYR A 73 3.19 -15.35 7.27
CA TYR A 73 4.65 -15.47 7.29
C TYR A 73 5.23 -14.98 8.62
N GLN A 74 4.76 -15.59 9.72
CA GLN A 74 5.05 -15.11 11.09
C GLN A 74 6.54 -15.13 11.45
N SER A 75 7.31 -16.09 10.95
CA SER A 75 8.76 -16.15 11.15
C SER A 75 9.48 -14.97 10.50
N ASP A 76 9.10 -14.64 9.27
CA ASP A 76 9.69 -13.54 8.49
C ASP A 76 9.28 -12.19 9.07
N ILE A 77 8.01 -12.08 9.52
CA ILE A 77 7.52 -10.92 10.26
C ILE A 77 8.39 -10.69 11.50
N LYS A 78 8.60 -11.74 12.30
CA LYS A 78 9.42 -11.66 13.53
C LYS A 78 10.84 -11.22 13.21
N ALA A 79 11.48 -11.84 12.25
CA ALA A 79 12.84 -11.49 11.82
C ALA A 79 12.92 -10.03 11.33
N TRP A 80 11.96 -9.59 10.55
CA TRP A 80 11.89 -8.22 10.06
C TRP A 80 11.72 -7.21 11.21
N VAL A 81 10.80 -7.48 12.15
CA VAL A 81 10.53 -6.59 13.29
C VAL A 81 11.77 -6.45 14.16
N ILE A 82 12.46 -7.55 14.47
CA ILE A 82 13.73 -7.52 15.25
C ILE A 82 14.76 -6.65 14.53
N ASN A 83 14.97 -6.87 13.24
CA ASN A 83 15.93 -6.10 12.46
C ASN A 83 15.57 -4.61 12.38
N SER A 84 14.31 -4.30 12.15
CA SER A 84 13.81 -2.92 12.09
C SER A 84 14.03 -2.18 13.41
N ILE A 85 13.69 -2.81 14.54
CA ILE A 85 13.89 -2.21 15.86
C ILE A 85 15.37 -1.97 16.13
N ASN A 86 16.25 -2.92 15.81
CA ASN A 86 17.68 -2.75 16.00
C ASN A 86 18.26 -1.58 15.18
N LEU A 87 17.83 -1.45 13.92
CA LEU A 87 18.24 -0.33 13.07
C LEU A 87 17.74 1.02 13.63
N GLU A 88 16.48 1.08 14.06
CA GLU A 88 15.90 2.29 14.64
C GLU A 88 16.59 2.69 15.96
N ILE A 89 16.97 1.72 16.81
CA ILE A 89 17.76 1.97 18.03
C ILE A 89 19.11 2.56 17.65
N ALA A 90 19.83 1.94 16.72
CA ALA A 90 21.15 2.40 16.28
C ALA A 90 21.11 3.84 15.73
N GLU A 91 20.10 4.17 14.92
CA GLU A 91 19.89 5.52 14.41
C GLU A 91 19.60 6.55 15.54
N LEU A 92 18.78 6.17 16.51
CA LEU A 92 18.43 7.03 17.63
C LEU A 92 19.66 7.26 18.54
N GLU A 93 20.48 6.23 18.80
CA GLU A 93 21.71 6.32 19.57
C GLU A 93 22.75 7.21 18.87
N GLU A 94 22.86 7.11 17.55
CA GLU A 94 23.76 7.98 16.78
C GLU A 94 23.32 9.45 16.86
N LYS A 95 22.02 9.71 16.70
CA LYS A 95 21.44 11.05 16.86
C LYS A 95 21.60 11.57 18.29
N GLN A 96 21.53 10.68 19.28
CA GLN A 96 21.76 11.02 20.69
C GLN A 96 23.19 11.45 20.96
N ARG A 97 24.17 10.74 20.42
CA ARG A 97 25.60 11.08 20.54
C ARG A 97 25.96 12.45 19.95
N LYS A 98 25.28 12.83 18.87
CA LYS A 98 25.50 14.11 18.15
C LYS A 98 24.73 15.29 18.76
N SER A 99 23.82 15.08 19.71
CA SER A 99 22.95 16.13 20.26
C SER A 99 23.40 16.62 21.62
N LYS A 100 23.14 17.91 21.90
CA LYS A 100 23.28 18.49 23.25
C LYS A 100 22.11 18.03 24.14
N ALA A 101 22.35 18.03 25.47
CA ALA A 101 21.30 17.73 26.46
C ALA A 101 20.11 18.70 26.35
N GLY A 102 18.88 18.15 26.45
CA GLY A 102 17.64 18.92 26.36
C GLY A 102 16.42 18.03 26.15
N LYS A 103 15.22 18.60 26.13
CA LYS A 103 13.93 17.87 26.00
C LYS A 103 13.88 16.88 24.84
N THR A 104 14.51 17.20 23.73
CA THR A 104 14.59 16.30 22.54
C THR A 104 15.50 15.10 22.81
N SER A 105 16.56 15.28 23.60
CA SER A 105 17.46 14.22 24.03
C SER A 105 16.77 13.26 25.01
N GLU A 106 16.02 13.78 25.97
CA GLU A 106 15.23 12.99 26.92
C GLU A 106 14.16 12.14 26.22
N LYS A 107 13.40 12.74 25.30
CA LYS A 107 12.41 12.00 24.50
C LYS A 107 13.05 10.87 23.70
N ARG A 108 14.22 11.12 23.11
CA ARG A 108 14.95 10.12 22.33
C ARG A 108 15.42 8.95 23.21
N ALA A 109 15.91 9.25 24.43
CA ALA A 109 16.31 8.22 25.39
C ALA A 109 15.09 7.37 25.81
N GLU A 110 13.92 7.97 25.99
CA GLU A 110 12.68 7.24 26.27
C GLU A 110 12.25 6.36 25.10
N ASP A 111 12.35 6.85 23.86
CA ASP A 111 12.03 6.07 22.65
C ASP A 111 12.97 4.86 22.50
N ILE A 112 14.27 5.04 22.76
CA ILE A 112 15.24 3.94 22.77
C ILE A 112 14.84 2.89 23.82
N ARG A 113 14.53 3.31 25.06
CA ARG A 113 14.10 2.40 26.12
C ARG A 113 12.87 1.59 25.74
N LYS A 114 11.82 2.25 25.21
CA LYS A 114 10.59 1.56 24.75
C LYS A 114 10.88 0.52 23.67
N LYS A 115 11.77 0.84 22.74
CA LYS A 115 12.18 -0.09 21.67
C LYS A 115 12.97 -1.28 22.22
N GLN A 116 13.88 -1.05 23.17
CA GLN A 116 14.62 -2.11 23.85
C GLN A 116 13.69 -3.03 24.66
N GLU A 117 12.70 -2.47 25.36
CA GLU A 117 11.67 -3.24 26.08
C GLU A 117 10.84 -4.12 25.12
N ARG A 118 10.43 -3.55 23.97
CA ARG A 118 9.74 -4.33 22.94
C ARG A 118 10.60 -5.46 22.42
N LEU A 119 11.87 -5.19 22.11
CA LEU A 119 12.83 -6.16 21.60
C LEU A 119 13.04 -7.33 22.60
N ALA A 120 13.16 -7.03 23.89
CA ALA A 120 13.32 -8.06 24.94
C ALA A 120 12.09 -9.01 25.00
N LYS A 121 10.89 -8.49 24.77
CA LYS A 121 9.64 -9.26 24.82
C LYS A 121 9.31 -9.96 23.52
N ILE A 122 9.90 -9.57 22.40
CA ILE A 122 9.58 -10.12 21.07
C ILE A 122 9.82 -11.62 20.97
N ASN A 123 10.79 -12.16 21.74
CA ASN A 123 11.07 -13.59 21.73
C ASN A 123 9.90 -14.43 22.27
N THR A 124 9.08 -13.87 23.14
CA THR A 124 7.89 -14.51 23.71
C THR A 124 6.67 -14.40 22.79
N VAL A 125 6.70 -13.54 21.76
CA VAL A 125 5.63 -13.38 20.80
C VAL A 125 5.51 -14.62 19.92
N ARG A 126 4.36 -15.27 19.96
CA ARG A 126 4.03 -16.42 19.12
C ARG A 126 3.46 -16.03 17.78
N ARG A 127 2.66 -14.95 17.77
CA ARG A 127 1.99 -14.45 16.58
C ARG A 127 1.87 -12.93 16.63
N PHE A 128 2.28 -12.28 15.57
CA PHE A 128 2.03 -10.86 15.37
C PHE A 128 0.62 -10.63 14.86
N THR A 129 0.02 -9.55 15.31
CA THR A 129 -1.33 -9.12 14.97
C THR A 129 -1.31 -7.72 14.39
N TYR A 130 -2.34 -7.41 13.62
CA TYR A 130 -2.55 -6.08 13.09
C TYR A 130 -4.04 -5.84 12.87
N ASN A 131 -4.54 -4.69 13.34
CA ASN A 131 -5.90 -4.24 13.10
C ASN A 131 -5.88 -3.01 12.20
N PRO A 132 -6.35 -3.10 10.95
CA PRO A 132 -6.36 -1.95 10.03
C PRO A 132 -7.32 -0.83 10.45
N ASN A 133 -8.32 -1.14 11.28
CA ASN A 133 -9.41 -0.23 11.66
C ASN A 133 -9.40 0.17 13.15
N GLY A 134 -8.37 -0.19 13.89
CA GLY A 134 -8.34 0.05 15.34
C GLY A 134 -6.95 0.28 15.88
N ASP A 135 -6.89 0.38 17.21
CA ASP A 135 -5.63 0.57 17.90
C ASP A 135 -4.76 -0.67 17.83
N ASN A 136 -3.50 -0.45 17.51
CA ASN A 136 -2.48 -1.48 17.46
C ASN A 136 -1.58 -1.32 18.68
N VAL A 137 -2.01 -1.89 19.81
CA VAL A 137 -1.33 -1.78 21.11
C VAL A 137 -0.78 -3.13 21.52
N GLY A 138 0.45 -3.14 22.00
CA GLY A 138 1.12 -4.37 22.48
C GLY A 138 2.44 -4.65 21.77
N TYR A 139 3.19 -5.60 22.34
CA TYR A 139 4.51 -5.99 21.79
C TYR A 139 4.38 -6.85 20.54
N ASP A 140 3.26 -7.54 20.42
CA ASP A 140 2.87 -8.41 19.32
C ASP A 140 2.07 -7.69 18.23
N SER A 141 1.73 -6.42 18.44
CA SER A 141 0.97 -5.62 17.49
C SER A 141 1.89 -4.84 16.56
N LEU A 142 1.55 -4.85 15.26
CA LEU A 142 2.21 -4.08 14.24
C LEU A 142 1.47 -2.75 14.01
N ASN A 143 2.21 -1.68 13.81
CA ASN A 143 1.61 -0.41 13.40
C ASN A 143 1.48 -0.30 11.88
N HIS A 144 0.71 0.70 11.42
CA HIS A 144 0.46 0.93 9.99
C HIS A 144 1.75 1.06 9.17
N SER A 145 2.73 1.80 9.69
CA SER A 145 4.01 2.01 8.99
C SER A 145 4.84 0.72 8.89
N GLU A 146 4.85 -0.09 9.94
CA GLU A 146 5.52 -1.39 9.93
C GLU A 146 4.93 -2.33 8.88
N VAL A 147 3.59 -2.42 8.79
CA VAL A 147 2.91 -3.27 7.79
C VAL A 147 3.24 -2.84 6.37
N VAL A 148 3.23 -1.53 6.07
CA VAL A 148 3.54 -1.05 4.71
C VAL A 148 5.00 -1.28 4.37
N LYS A 149 5.94 -0.91 5.25
CA LYS A 149 7.38 -1.09 5.01
C LYS A 149 7.75 -2.57 4.83
N MET A 150 7.23 -3.43 5.70
CA MET A 150 7.48 -4.86 5.66
C MET A 150 6.88 -5.51 4.43
N GLY A 151 5.59 -5.25 4.16
CA GLY A 151 4.90 -5.81 3.00
C GLY A 151 5.55 -5.38 1.69
N SER A 152 5.91 -4.10 1.55
CA SER A 152 6.64 -3.60 0.38
C SER A 152 8.00 -4.28 0.23
N LYS A 153 8.75 -4.46 1.33
CA LYS A 153 10.04 -5.14 1.30
C LYS A 153 9.91 -6.61 0.88
N PHE A 154 8.93 -7.33 1.40
CA PHE A 154 8.70 -8.74 1.04
C PHE A 154 8.32 -8.89 -0.44
N ILE A 155 7.43 -8.01 -0.93
CA ILE A 155 7.07 -8.00 -2.36
C ILE A 155 8.29 -7.68 -3.25
N CYS A 156 9.14 -6.74 -2.84
CA CYS A 156 10.29 -6.31 -3.63
C CYS A 156 11.40 -7.37 -3.65
N ALA A 157 11.68 -8.01 -2.51
CA ALA A 157 12.87 -8.84 -2.31
C ALA A 157 12.63 -10.33 -2.55
N GLU A 158 11.41 -10.85 -2.30
CA GLU A 158 11.16 -12.29 -2.22
C GLU A 158 10.37 -12.79 -3.44
N ASP A 159 11.01 -13.57 -4.29
CA ASP A 159 10.37 -14.15 -5.48
C ASP A 159 9.13 -14.99 -5.13
N THR A 160 9.16 -15.69 -4.00
CA THR A 160 8.01 -16.45 -3.49
C THR A 160 6.82 -15.52 -3.23
N MET A 161 7.03 -14.36 -2.61
CA MET A 161 5.98 -13.38 -2.34
C MET A 161 5.43 -12.79 -3.64
N GLN A 162 6.29 -12.52 -4.62
CA GLN A 162 5.87 -12.05 -5.94
C GLN A 162 4.99 -13.10 -6.64
N ASN A 163 5.39 -14.36 -6.62
CA ASN A 163 4.60 -15.45 -7.19
C ASN A 163 3.25 -15.63 -6.50
N ILE A 164 3.18 -15.50 -5.18
CA ILE A 164 1.93 -15.54 -4.42
C ILE A 164 1.03 -14.37 -4.83
N LEU A 165 1.56 -13.16 -4.87
CA LEU A 165 0.84 -11.97 -5.30
C LEU A 165 0.21 -12.18 -6.69
N ILE A 166 1.00 -12.61 -7.67
CA ILE A 166 0.55 -12.79 -9.06
C ILE A 166 -0.42 -13.97 -9.19
N SER A 167 -0.21 -15.05 -8.41
CA SER A 167 -1.10 -16.21 -8.45
C SER A 167 -2.49 -15.89 -7.94
N GLN A 168 -2.60 -15.04 -6.92
CA GLN A 168 -3.88 -14.62 -6.35
C GLN A 168 -4.48 -13.42 -7.11
N TYR A 169 -3.63 -12.44 -7.44
CA TYR A 169 -4.03 -11.15 -8.00
C TYR A 169 -3.22 -10.83 -9.28
N PRO A 170 -3.55 -11.45 -10.42
CA PRO A 170 -2.85 -11.16 -11.68
C PRO A 170 -3.09 -9.73 -12.17
N ILE A 171 -4.12 -9.07 -11.67
CA ILE A 171 -4.47 -7.69 -11.97
C ILE A 171 -4.60 -6.91 -10.65
N LEU A 172 -3.86 -5.81 -10.56
CA LEU A 172 -3.87 -4.90 -9.42
C LEU A 172 -4.22 -3.49 -9.88
N LEU A 173 -5.30 -2.93 -9.36
CA LEU A 173 -5.71 -1.54 -9.61
C LEU A 173 -5.55 -0.72 -8.34
N ILE A 174 -4.93 0.46 -8.46
CA ILE A 174 -4.68 1.37 -7.33
C ILE A 174 -5.44 2.67 -7.58
N ASP A 175 -6.41 2.96 -6.71
CA ASP A 175 -7.10 4.25 -6.65
C ASP A 175 -6.33 5.22 -5.74
N GLU A 176 -6.44 6.51 -6.02
CA GLU A 176 -5.68 7.58 -5.36
C GLU A 176 -4.17 7.29 -5.30
N SER A 177 -3.60 6.86 -6.42
CA SER A 177 -2.22 6.38 -6.52
C SER A 177 -1.17 7.44 -6.12
N GLN A 178 -1.51 8.74 -6.16
CA GLN A 178 -0.64 9.83 -5.71
C GLN A 178 -0.37 9.80 -4.19
N ASP A 179 -1.26 9.20 -3.41
CA ASP A 179 -1.15 9.07 -1.95
C ASP A 179 -0.52 7.73 -1.52
N THR A 180 -0.22 6.87 -2.49
CA THR A 180 0.42 5.57 -2.22
C THR A 180 1.88 5.77 -1.85
N LYS A 181 2.32 5.12 -0.75
CA LYS A 181 3.70 5.22 -0.27
C LYS A 181 4.70 4.76 -1.32
N LYS A 182 5.82 5.49 -1.40
CA LYS A 182 6.89 5.26 -2.37
C LYS A 182 7.37 3.80 -2.37
N GLU A 183 7.59 3.24 -1.19
CA GLU A 183 8.12 1.87 -1.04
C GLU A 183 7.20 0.83 -1.70
N LEU A 184 5.88 1.01 -1.58
CA LEU A 184 4.92 0.11 -2.23
C LEU A 184 4.90 0.28 -3.74
N VAL A 185 4.93 1.52 -4.23
CA VAL A 185 4.97 1.79 -5.67
C VAL A 185 6.22 1.18 -6.30
N ASP A 186 7.38 1.35 -5.67
CA ASP A 186 8.65 0.78 -6.14
C ASP A 186 8.62 -0.75 -6.14
N ALA A 187 8.04 -1.36 -5.10
CA ALA A 187 7.86 -2.81 -5.03
C ALA A 187 6.95 -3.32 -6.17
N ILE A 188 5.82 -2.66 -6.42
CA ILE A 188 4.89 -3.02 -7.48
C ILE A 188 5.55 -2.88 -8.87
N PHE A 189 6.31 -1.81 -9.11
CA PHE A 189 7.03 -1.63 -10.38
C PHE A 189 8.09 -2.72 -10.57
N THR A 190 8.81 -3.11 -9.51
CA THR A 190 9.75 -4.23 -9.56
C THR A 190 9.05 -5.53 -9.98
N VAL A 191 7.86 -5.81 -9.43
CA VAL A 191 7.09 -7.00 -9.82
C VAL A 191 6.64 -6.92 -11.28
N CYS A 192 6.14 -5.75 -11.73
CA CYS A 192 5.74 -5.56 -13.13
C CYS A 192 6.89 -5.81 -14.09
N GLU A 193 8.08 -5.32 -13.77
CA GLU A 193 9.27 -5.47 -14.62
C GLU A 193 9.73 -6.92 -14.69
N ARG A 194 9.79 -7.61 -13.55
CA ARG A 194 10.23 -9.01 -13.47
C ARG A 194 9.24 -10.00 -14.08
N HIS A 195 7.94 -9.68 -14.02
CA HIS A 195 6.86 -10.59 -14.43
C HIS A 195 6.02 -10.02 -15.59
N LYS A 196 6.69 -9.43 -16.59
CA LYS A 196 6.03 -8.88 -17.79
C LYS A 196 5.08 -9.91 -18.41
N GLY A 197 3.86 -9.45 -18.73
CA GLY A 197 2.82 -10.29 -19.32
C GLY A 197 2.06 -11.23 -18.36
N LYS A 198 2.48 -11.32 -17.08
CA LYS A 198 1.81 -12.13 -16.05
C LYS A 198 1.12 -11.29 -14.97
N PHE A 199 1.56 -10.06 -14.79
CA PHE A 199 1.04 -9.13 -13.80
C PHE A 199 0.70 -7.80 -14.46
N ILE A 200 -0.52 -7.35 -14.28
CA ILE A 200 -1.05 -6.11 -14.86
C ILE A 200 -1.37 -5.14 -13.74
N VAL A 201 -0.91 -3.90 -13.88
CA VAL A 201 -1.18 -2.85 -12.91
C VAL A 201 -1.84 -1.66 -13.59
N GLY A 202 -2.89 -1.12 -12.94
CA GLY A 202 -3.55 0.11 -13.33
C GLY A 202 -3.51 1.12 -12.18
N MET A 203 -3.11 2.35 -12.46
CA MET A 203 -3.05 3.43 -11.47
C MET A 203 -4.04 4.53 -11.83
N PHE A 204 -4.91 4.86 -10.88
CA PHE A 204 -5.88 5.94 -10.97
C PHE A 204 -5.50 7.02 -9.96
N GLY A 205 -5.20 8.20 -10.42
CA GLY A 205 -4.72 9.25 -9.52
C GLY A 205 -4.77 10.65 -10.14
N ASP A 206 -4.51 11.63 -9.29
CA ASP A 206 -4.39 13.04 -9.64
C ASP A 206 -3.07 13.60 -9.09
N THR A 207 -2.14 13.90 -9.95
CA THR A 207 -0.83 14.43 -9.54
C THR A 207 -0.91 15.81 -8.86
N MET A 208 -2.02 16.54 -9.07
CA MET A 208 -2.26 17.85 -8.46
C MET A 208 -2.87 17.79 -7.05
N GLN A 209 -3.42 16.62 -6.65
CA GLN A 209 -4.12 16.44 -5.37
C GLN A 209 -3.31 15.65 -4.34
N ARG A 210 -2.01 15.64 -4.43
CA ARG A 210 -1.17 14.96 -3.44
C ARG A 210 -1.35 15.60 -2.06
N ILE A 211 -1.91 14.84 -1.12
CA ILE A 211 -2.18 15.28 0.26
C ILE A 211 -1.02 14.91 1.19
N TYR A 212 -0.36 13.78 0.95
CA TYR A 212 0.69 13.24 1.81
C TYR A 212 2.09 13.42 1.23
N GLN A 213 3.02 13.87 2.08
CA GLN A 213 4.44 14.04 1.70
C GLN A 213 5.17 12.71 1.46
N ASP A 214 4.66 11.60 2.04
CA ASP A 214 5.26 10.26 1.94
C ASP A 214 4.96 9.54 0.61
N GLY A 215 4.11 10.09 -0.26
CA GLY A 215 3.84 9.55 -1.59
C GLY A 215 5.06 9.68 -2.52
N LYS A 216 5.15 8.83 -3.54
CA LYS A 216 6.26 8.89 -4.49
C LYS A 216 6.27 10.23 -5.23
N GLU A 217 7.35 11.00 -5.06
CA GLU A 217 7.56 12.25 -5.79
C GLU A 217 7.63 11.99 -7.29
N ASN A 218 6.99 12.88 -8.06
CA ASN A 218 6.98 12.79 -9.52
C ASN A 218 6.56 11.40 -10.05
N LEU A 219 5.53 10.79 -9.45
CA LEU A 219 5.03 9.48 -9.86
C LEU A 219 4.86 9.37 -11.38
N SER A 220 4.36 10.42 -12.03
CA SER A 220 4.19 10.49 -13.49
C SER A 220 5.49 10.31 -14.28
N GLN A 221 6.62 10.71 -13.72
CA GLN A 221 7.95 10.57 -14.35
C GLN A 221 8.59 9.19 -14.06
N CYS A 222 8.11 8.51 -13.03
CA CYS A 222 8.61 7.19 -12.63
C CYS A 222 7.84 6.03 -13.28
N ILE A 223 6.73 6.32 -13.97
CA ILE A 223 5.96 5.30 -14.68
C ILE A 223 6.75 4.84 -15.90
N PRO A 224 6.94 3.50 -16.09
CA PRO A 224 7.65 2.96 -17.24
C PRO A 224 7.12 3.52 -18.58
N ASP A 225 8.02 3.66 -19.56
CA ASP A 225 7.68 4.29 -20.84
C ASP A 225 6.73 3.44 -21.69
N ASP A 226 6.75 2.13 -21.49
CA ASP A 226 5.88 1.15 -22.16
C ASP A 226 4.43 1.15 -21.60
N TRP A 227 4.15 1.92 -20.56
CA TRP A 227 2.79 2.04 -20.02
C TRP A 227 1.96 3.05 -20.77
N VAL A 228 0.70 2.70 -21.03
CA VAL A 228 -0.30 3.64 -21.58
C VAL A 228 -0.69 4.65 -20.49
N LYS A 229 -0.58 5.95 -20.80
CA LYS A 229 -0.82 7.06 -19.86
C LYS A 229 -2.04 7.91 -20.27
N PRO A 230 -3.30 7.37 -20.17
CA PRO A 230 -4.48 8.15 -20.50
C PRO A 230 -4.65 9.34 -19.58
N GLN A 231 -5.08 10.49 -20.13
CA GLN A 231 -5.33 11.69 -19.36
C GLN A 231 -6.80 12.10 -19.45
N LYS A 232 -7.36 12.62 -18.37
CA LYS A 232 -8.68 13.21 -18.30
C LYS A 232 -8.59 14.68 -17.92
N ILE A 233 -9.07 15.54 -18.80
CA ILE A 233 -8.95 16.99 -18.67
C ILE A 233 -10.25 17.62 -18.14
N MET A 234 -11.41 16.98 -18.32
CA MET A 234 -12.71 17.56 -17.97
C MET A 234 -13.05 17.37 -16.48
N ASN A 235 -13.49 18.44 -15.85
CA ASN A 235 -14.03 18.42 -14.47
C ASN A 235 -15.58 18.33 -14.55
N HIS A 236 -16.13 17.24 -14.00
CA HIS A 236 -17.59 16.99 -13.96
C HIS A 236 -18.21 17.28 -12.58
N ARG A 237 -17.41 17.68 -11.59
CA ARG A 237 -17.86 17.88 -10.20
C ARG A 237 -18.19 19.34 -9.90
N SER A 238 -17.43 20.27 -10.45
CA SER A 238 -17.52 21.69 -10.12
C SER A 238 -18.13 22.49 -11.26
N ALA A 239 -18.90 23.53 -10.94
CA ALA A 239 -19.40 24.49 -11.95
C ALA A 239 -18.22 25.17 -12.66
N SER A 240 -18.40 25.53 -13.93
CA SER A 240 -17.35 26.14 -14.76
C SER A 240 -16.70 27.38 -14.13
N ARG A 241 -17.48 28.19 -13.39
CA ARG A 241 -16.98 29.36 -12.63
C ARG A 241 -15.94 29.01 -11.55
N ILE A 242 -15.94 27.79 -11.03
CA ILE A 242 -14.97 27.32 -10.00
C ILE A 242 -13.75 26.73 -10.68
N VAL A 243 -13.87 26.24 -11.90
CA VAL A 243 -12.77 25.61 -12.65
C VAL A 243 -11.87 26.66 -13.30
N THR A 244 -12.37 27.87 -13.51
CA THR A 244 -11.66 29.00 -14.14
C THR A 244 -11.00 29.97 -13.14
N LEU A 245 -11.11 29.71 -11.85
CA LEU A 245 -10.37 30.41 -10.79
C LEU A 245 -8.99 29.77 -10.56
#